data_c58fc5df07b833ab7bc1a22333d06776
#
_entry.id   c58fc5df07b833ab7bc1a22333d06776
#
_cell.length_a   1.000
_cell.length_b   1.000
_cell.length_c   1.000
_cell.angle_alpha   90.00
_cell.angle_beta   90.00
_cell.angle_gamma   90.00
#
_symmetry.space_group_name_H-M   'P 1'
#
loop_
_entity.id
_entity.type
_entity.pdbx_description
1 polymer ?
#
loop_
_entity_poly.entity_id
_entity_poly.type
_entity_poly.pdbx_seq_one_letter_code
_entity_poly.pdbx_strand_id
1 'polypeptide(L)'
;ASLSTKAEDMGENYLVNGQKVWTSYADKADWIFALVRTGAKEPKHDGISFLLIDMETKGVSTKPITLISGKSPFCETFFDNVEVPKSNLIGELNAGWTIAKKLLQHERKFISNFGLAAGMGSKRDIVSIAKKHLGEENGKIKNGFYRSEISSHKIKEHAFGLTLKRANDEGGKASATASMFKLYGTEHNKKRHELMVAASGINGVAWDGDEFDADDKNLTRAWLRTKGNSIEGGTSEVQLNVISKRVLGLPSQ
;
A
#
# COMPACT_ATOMS: atom_id res chain seq x y z
N ALA A 1 12.85 -13.33 -2.58
CA ALA A 1 14.12 -13.71 -3.23
C ALA A 1 13.97 -14.84 -4.26
N SER A 2 12.78 -15.41 -4.42
CA SER A 2 12.49 -16.46 -5.41
C SER A 2 12.07 -15.92 -6.79
N LEU A 3 12.42 -14.67 -7.10
CA LEU A 3 12.07 -14.06 -8.36
C LEU A 3 12.67 -14.83 -9.57
N SER A 4 11.90 -14.87 -10.66
CA SER A 4 12.24 -15.61 -11.88
C SER A 4 12.51 -14.71 -13.09
N THR A 5 12.19 -13.41 -13.01
CA THR A 5 12.55 -12.45 -14.07
C THR A 5 14.06 -12.46 -14.27
N LYS A 6 14.54 -12.89 -15.43
CA LYS A 6 15.97 -13.01 -15.76
C LYS A 6 16.48 -11.76 -16.44
N ALA A 7 17.78 -11.50 -16.29
CA ALA A 7 18.53 -10.54 -17.08
C ALA A 7 19.85 -11.22 -17.50
N GLU A 8 19.95 -11.60 -18.77
CA GLU A 8 21.10 -12.27 -19.35
C GLU A 8 22.10 -11.22 -19.86
N ASP A 9 23.39 -11.44 -19.59
CA ASP A 9 24.45 -10.54 -20.04
C ASP A 9 24.73 -10.74 -21.54
N MET A 10 24.49 -9.71 -22.34
CA MET A 10 24.69 -9.71 -23.79
C MET A 10 25.88 -8.80 -24.22
N GLY A 11 26.80 -8.49 -23.33
CA GLY A 11 27.93 -7.59 -23.57
C GLY A 11 27.63 -6.15 -23.16
N GLU A 12 27.06 -5.35 -24.02
CA GLU A 12 26.71 -3.95 -23.74
C GLU A 12 25.38 -3.80 -23.00
N ASN A 13 24.45 -4.76 -23.18
CA ASN A 13 23.11 -4.75 -22.62
C ASN A 13 22.82 -6.00 -21.78
N TYR A 14 21.81 -5.92 -20.93
CA TYR A 14 21.11 -7.06 -20.39
C TYR A 14 19.87 -7.36 -21.22
N LEU A 15 19.61 -8.63 -21.53
CA LEU A 15 18.35 -9.09 -22.13
C LEU A 15 17.43 -9.55 -21.02
N VAL A 16 16.34 -8.78 -20.80
CA VAL A 16 15.41 -9.02 -19.69
C VAL A 16 14.18 -9.77 -20.17
N ASN A 17 13.87 -10.88 -19.48
CA ASN A 17 12.71 -11.70 -19.74
C ASN A 17 11.99 -12.08 -18.46
N GLY A 18 10.64 -11.97 -18.45
CA GLY A 18 9.79 -12.33 -17.32
C GLY A 18 8.66 -11.35 -17.07
N GLN A 19 8.19 -11.34 -15.83
CA GLN A 19 7.06 -10.48 -15.47
C GLN A 19 7.17 -9.99 -14.04
N LYS A 20 6.44 -8.89 -13.75
CA LYS A 20 6.15 -8.35 -12.42
C LYS A 20 4.65 -8.19 -12.26
N VAL A 21 4.19 -8.24 -11.02
CA VAL A 21 2.79 -8.06 -10.68
C VAL A 21 2.64 -7.03 -9.57
N TRP A 22 1.49 -6.39 -9.49
CA TRP A 22 1.18 -5.32 -8.53
C TRP A 22 2.06 -4.07 -8.69
N THR A 23 2.50 -3.80 -9.91
CA THR A 23 3.29 -2.61 -10.24
C THR A 23 2.37 -1.39 -10.30
N SER A 24 2.59 -0.45 -9.36
CA SER A 24 1.74 0.75 -9.23
C SER A 24 1.89 1.66 -10.43
N TYR A 25 0.78 1.98 -11.10
CA TYR A 25 0.70 2.89 -12.24
C TYR A 25 1.72 2.62 -13.37
N ALA A 26 2.09 1.35 -13.58
CA ALA A 26 3.05 0.98 -14.62
C ALA A 26 2.57 1.35 -16.04
N ASP A 27 1.26 1.48 -16.24
CA ASP A 27 0.63 1.97 -17.47
C ASP A 27 0.79 3.49 -17.71
N LYS A 28 1.42 4.21 -16.76
CA LYS A 28 1.62 5.66 -16.78
C LYS A 28 3.03 6.08 -16.39
N ALA A 29 3.84 5.13 -15.96
CA ALA A 29 5.19 5.38 -15.50
C ALA A 29 6.16 5.44 -16.69
N ASP A 30 7.13 6.34 -16.64
CA ASP A 30 8.21 6.41 -17.64
C ASP A 30 9.29 5.36 -17.37
N TRP A 31 9.50 5.03 -16.08
CA TRP A 31 10.55 4.11 -15.64
C TRP A 31 10.05 3.10 -14.60
N ILE A 32 10.60 1.89 -14.65
CA ILE A 32 10.44 0.90 -13.59
C ILE A 32 11.80 0.50 -13.05
N PHE A 33 11.93 0.44 -11.71
CA PHE A 33 13.02 -0.31 -11.11
C PHE A 33 12.61 -1.76 -10.91
N ALA A 34 13.47 -2.69 -11.30
CA ALA A 34 13.18 -4.11 -11.24
C ALA A 34 14.30 -4.90 -10.57
N LEU A 35 13.94 -5.77 -9.65
CA LEU A 35 14.84 -6.82 -9.21
C LEU A 35 14.82 -7.94 -10.25
N VAL A 36 15.98 -8.29 -10.76
CA VAL A 36 16.15 -9.32 -11.80
C VAL A 36 17.18 -10.35 -11.38
N ARG A 37 17.07 -11.54 -11.93
CA ARG A 37 18.04 -12.62 -11.72
C ARG A 37 19.16 -12.51 -12.75
N THR A 38 20.35 -12.15 -12.28
CA THR A 38 21.59 -12.06 -13.09
C THR A 38 22.60 -13.16 -12.77
N GLY A 39 22.43 -13.87 -11.66
CA GLY A 39 23.33 -14.93 -11.22
C GLY A 39 22.58 -16.17 -10.71
N ALA A 40 23.30 -17.04 -10.02
CA ALA A 40 22.77 -18.29 -9.47
C ALA A 40 21.58 -18.07 -8.53
N LYS A 41 20.72 -19.08 -8.42
CA LYS A 41 19.55 -19.04 -7.50
C LYS A 41 19.94 -19.35 -6.05
N GLU A 42 21.07 -19.97 -5.84
CA GLU A 42 21.57 -20.33 -4.52
C GLU A 42 22.97 -19.72 -4.31
N PRO A 43 23.18 -19.04 -3.17
CA PRO A 43 22.18 -18.65 -2.15
C PRO A 43 21.11 -17.72 -2.73
N LYS A 44 19.84 -17.87 -2.32
CA LYS A 44 18.67 -17.22 -2.97
C LYS A 44 18.69 -15.69 -3.06
N HIS A 45 19.49 -15.03 -2.25
CA HIS A 45 19.62 -13.57 -2.23
C HIS A 45 20.77 -13.07 -3.12
N ASP A 46 21.74 -13.94 -3.40
CA ASP A 46 22.82 -13.65 -4.32
C ASP A 46 22.32 -13.81 -5.77
N GLY A 47 23.01 -13.24 -6.71
CA GLY A 47 22.59 -13.28 -8.10
C GLY A 47 21.31 -12.48 -8.41
N ILE A 48 20.92 -11.53 -7.54
CA ILE A 48 19.86 -10.57 -7.79
C ILE A 48 20.48 -9.19 -8.01
N SER A 49 20.13 -8.58 -9.13
CA SER A 49 20.53 -7.21 -9.49
C SER A 49 19.33 -6.27 -9.51
N PHE A 50 19.61 -4.97 -9.45
CA PHE A 50 18.61 -3.91 -9.47
C PHE A 50 18.79 -3.09 -10.74
N LEU A 51 17.84 -3.17 -11.66
CA LEU A 51 17.88 -2.47 -12.94
C LEU A 51 16.84 -1.37 -13.02
N LEU A 52 17.19 -0.27 -13.68
CA LEU A 52 16.22 0.72 -14.18
C LEU A 52 15.88 0.37 -15.63
N ILE A 53 14.58 0.25 -15.91
CA ILE A 53 14.08 -0.10 -17.24
C ILE A 53 13.16 1.01 -17.70
N ASP A 54 13.41 1.58 -18.86
CA ASP A 54 12.55 2.52 -19.54
C ASP A 54 11.28 1.79 -20.02
N MET A 55 10.12 2.30 -19.64
CA MET A 55 8.84 1.66 -19.96
C MET A 55 8.45 1.76 -21.43
N GLU A 56 9.10 2.64 -22.20
CA GLU A 56 8.93 2.73 -23.66
C GLU A 56 9.82 1.76 -24.43
N THR A 57 10.74 1.04 -23.76
CA THR A 57 11.62 0.08 -24.41
C THR A 57 10.79 -1.03 -25.09
N LYS A 58 11.15 -1.34 -26.33
CA LYS A 58 10.52 -2.44 -27.09
C LYS A 58 10.54 -3.75 -26.28
N GLY A 59 9.38 -4.42 -26.19
CA GLY A 59 9.20 -5.64 -25.41
C GLY A 59 8.65 -5.42 -24.01
N VAL A 60 8.57 -4.18 -23.53
CA VAL A 60 7.84 -3.84 -22.30
C VAL A 60 6.35 -3.69 -22.61
N SER A 61 5.51 -4.33 -21.81
CA SER A 61 4.06 -4.14 -21.89
C SER A 61 3.42 -4.22 -20.51
N THR A 62 2.26 -3.59 -20.37
CA THR A 62 1.53 -3.55 -19.11
C THR A 62 0.09 -3.99 -19.30
N LYS A 63 -0.48 -4.63 -18.27
CA LYS A 63 -1.90 -5.00 -18.23
C LYS A 63 -2.48 -4.55 -16.89
N PRO A 64 -3.40 -3.55 -16.89
CA PRO A 64 -4.05 -3.10 -15.68
C PRO A 64 -4.85 -4.21 -14.98
N ILE A 65 -4.76 -4.26 -13.65
CA ILE A 65 -5.50 -5.20 -12.80
C ILE A 65 -6.71 -4.48 -12.23
N THR A 66 -7.90 -4.91 -12.61
CA THR A 66 -9.14 -4.33 -12.06
C THR A 66 -9.35 -4.82 -10.63
N LEU A 67 -9.33 -3.88 -9.69
CA LEU A 67 -9.61 -4.15 -8.28
C LEU A 67 -11.12 -4.26 -8.03
N ILE A 68 -11.48 -4.84 -6.89
CA ILE A 68 -12.88 -4.90 -6.41
C ILE A 68 -13.54 -3.52 -6.29
N SER A 69 -12.73 -2.45 -6.17
CA SER A 69 -13.21 -1.05 -6.18
C SER A 69 -13.57 -0.51 -7.57
N GLY A 70 -13.38 -1.31 -8.63
CA GLY A 70 -13.58 -0.91 -10.02
C GLY A 70 -12.47 -0.03 -10.62
N LYS A 71 -11.40 0.24 -9.87
CA LYS A 71 -10.22 1.01 -10.34
C LYS A 71 -9.04 0.07 -10.56
N SER A 72 -8.09 0.47 -11.41
CA SER A 72 -6.91 -0.31 -11.77
C SER A 72 -5.62 0.47 -11.52
N PRO A 73 -5.25 0.76 -10.25
CA PRO A 73 -4.01 1.48 -9.95
C PRO A 73 -2.77 0.58 -10.02
N PHE A 74 -2.94 -0.71 -10.24
CA PHE A 74 -1.86 -1.70 -10.34
C PHE A 74 -1.91 -2.43 -11.67
N CYS A 75 -0.74 -2.85 -12.15
CA CYS A 75 -0.58 -3.59 -13.39
C CYS A 75 0.22 -4.88 -13.18
N GLU A 76 0.02 -5.83 -14.08
CA GLU A 76 1.04 -6.78 -14.47
C GLU A 76 1.97 -6.06 -15.46
N THR A 77 3.28 -6.27 -15.34
CA THR A 77 4.29 -5.73 -16.27
C THR A 77 5.09 -6.90 -16.86
N PHE A 78 5.14 -6.96 -18.17
CA PHE A 78 5.80 -8.05 -18.90
C PHE A 78 7.04 -7.51 -19.59
N PHE A 79 8.08 -8.34 -19.61
CA PHE A 79 9.32 -8.12 -20.30
C PHE A 79 9.55 -9.28 -21.27
N ASP A 80 9.56 -8.99 -22.57
CA ASP A 80 9.79 -9.94 -23.64
C ASP A 80 10.99 -9.47 -24.47
N ASN A 81 12.15 -10.09 -24.23
CA ASN A 81 13.42 -9.75 -24.87
C ASN A 81 13.74 -8.23 -24.77
N VAL A 82 13.57 -7.64 -23.59
CA VAL A 82 13.82 -6.22 -23.36
C VAL A 82 15.31 -5.98 -23.21
N GLU A 83 15.89 -5.17 -24.07
CA GLU A 83 17.29 -4.76 -24.01
C GLU A 83 17.45 -3.58 -23.04
N VAL A 84 18.24 -3.77 -22.00
CA VAL A 84 18.51 -2.77 -20.98
C VAL A 84 20.00 -2.47 -20.93
N PRO A 85 20.45 -1.22 -21.16
CA PRO A 85 21.86 -0.85 -21.08
C PRO A 85 22.48 -1.20 -19.73
N LYS A 86 23.72 -1.67 -19.71
CA LYS A 86 24.44 -1.96 -18.45
C LYS A 86 24.60 -0.74 -17.56
N SER A 87 24.61 0.47 -18.12
CA SER A 87 24.60 1.72 -17.35
C SER A 87 23.38 1.90 -16.45
N ASN A 88 22.28 1.19 -16.72
CA ASN A 88 21.06 1.21 -15.93
C ASN A 88 21.10 0.26 -14.73
N LEU A 89 22.22 -0.44 -14.50
CA LEU A 89 22.45 -1.23 -13.29
C LEU A 89 22.69 -0.28 -12.11
N ILE A 90 21.89 -0.41 -11.09
CA ILE A 90 22.04 0.35 -9.85
C ILE A 90 22.85 -0.46 -8.85
N GLY A 91 24.00 0.11 -8.46
CA GLY A 91 24.95 -0.53 -7.57
C GLY A 91 25.76 -1.63 -8.27
N GLU A 92 26.22 -2.63 -7.52
CA GLU A 92 27.02 -3.71 -8.03
C GLU A 92 26.17 -4.88 -8.57
N LEU A 93 26.71 -5.59 -9.54
CA LEU A 93 26.11 -6.81 -10.05
C LEU A 93 25.85 -7.81 -8.91
N ASN A 94 24.70 -8.42 -8.89
CA ASN A 94 24.25 -9.38 -7.87
C ASN A 94 24.05 -8.82 -6.45
N ALA A 95 24.17 -7.50 -6.23
CA ALA A 95 23.99 -6.85 -4.95
C ALA A 95 22.59 -6.18 -4.77
N GLY A 96 21.69 -6.37 -5.72
CA GLY A 96 20.37 -5.72 -5.75
C GLY A 96 19.47 -6.02 -4.56
N TRP A 97 19.63 -7.18 -3.90
CA TRP A 97 18.86 -7.49 -2.69
C TRP A 97 19.16 -6.53 -1.52
N THR A 98 20.39 -6.09 -1.40
CA THR A 98 20.77 -5.10 -0.38
C THR A 98 20.17 -3.73 -0.67
N ILE A 99 20.11 -3.33 -1.94
CA ILE A 99 19.43 -2.11 -2.38
C ILE A 99 17.93 -2.19 -2.09
N ALA A 100 17.29 -3.31 -2.43
CA ALA A 100 15.88 -3.55 -2.14
C ALA A 100 15.56 -3.44 -0.64
N LYS A 101 16.40 -4.00 0.23
CA LYS A 101 16.22 -3.87 1.69
C LYS A 101 16.26 -2.40 2.16
N LYS A 102 17.16 -1.59 1.61
CA LYS A 102 17.22 -0.14 1.90
C LYS A 102 15.98 0.58 1.40
N LEU A 103 15.55 0.31 0.16
CA LEU A 103 14.35 0.90 -0.43
C LEU A 103 13.11 0.59 0.42
N LEU A 104 12.90 -0.66 0.82
CA LEU A 104 11.79 -1.07 1.68
C LEU A 104 11.80 -0.41 3.08
N GLN A 105 12.97 0.02 3.57
CA GLN A 105 13.03 0.81 4.82
C GLN A 105 12.48 2.23 4.61
N HIS A 106 12.84 2.87 3.48
CA HIS A 106 12.30 4.18 3.13
C HIS A 106 10.80 4.13 2.83
N GLU A 107 10.35 3.12 2.10
CA GLU A 107 8.93 2.89 1.82
C GLU A 107 8.11 2.74 3.11
N ARG A 108 8.57 1.95 4.08
CA ARG A 108 7.88 1.81 5.38
C ARG A 108 7.74 3.14 6.13
N LYS A 109 8.78 3.98 6.12
CA LYS A 109 8.71 5.32 6.69
C LYS A 109 7.70 6.19 5.95
N PHE A 110 7.68 6.11 4.61
CA PHE A 110 6.75 6.84 3.78
C PHE A 110 5.31 6.38 4.02
N ILE A 111 5.04 5.07 4.02
CA ILE A 111 3.70 4.50 4.25
C ILE A 111 3.20 4.82 5.66
N SER A 112 4.05 4.80 6.69
CA SER A 112 3.66 5.20 8.04
C SER A 112 3.24 6.67 8.11
N ASN A 113 3.92 7.55 7.39
CA ASN A 113 3.57 8.97 7.28
C ASN A 113 2.34 9.20 6.37
N PHE A 114 2.23 8.44 5.27
CA PHE A 114 1.15 8.56 4.30
C PHE A 114 -0.16 7.90 4.78
N GLY A 115 -0.09 6.81 5.53
CA GLY A 115 -1.25 6.18 6.18
C GLY A 115 -1.95 7.15 7.13
N LEU A 116 -1.18 8.03 7.78
CA LEU A 116 -1.67 9.17 8.54
C LEU A 116 -2.33 10.23 7.66
N ALA A 117 -1.63 10.66 6.60
CA ALA A 117 -2.13 11.67 5.68
C ALA A 117 -3.37 11.19 4.92
N ALA A 118 -3.44 9.91 4.53
CA ALA A 118 -4.60 9.33 3.86
C ALA A 118 -5.82 9.19 4.80
N GLY A 119 -5.60 8.90 6.09
CA GLY A 119 -6.65 8.90 7.11
C GLY A 119 -7.11 10.32 7.48
N MET A 120 -6.17 11.27 7.58
CA MET A 120 -6.43 12.68 7.94
C MET A 120 -6.79 13.54 6.74
N GLY A 121 -6.41 13.15 5.51
CA GLY A 121 -6.65 13.90 4.27
C GLY A 121 -7.93 13.55 3.52
N SER A 122 -8.73 12.61 3.99
CA SER A 122 -10.03 12.37 3.38
C SER A 122 -10.93 13.59 3.63
N LYS A 123 -11.33 14.24 2.53
CA LYS A 123 -12.33 15.34 2.57
C LYS A 123 -13.68 14.91 3.15
N ARG A 124 -13.89 13.61 3.39
CA ARG A 124 -15.14 13.05 3.93
C ARG A 124 -15.01 12.89 5.42
N ASP A 125 -15.68 13.77 6.15
CA ASP A 125 -15.82 13.64 7.59
C ASP A 125 -16.91 12.61 7.93
N ILE A 126 -16.54 11.60 8.73
CA ILE A 126 -17.45 10.55 9.17
C ILE A 126 -18.66 11.10 9.94
N VAL A 127 -18.47 12.19 10.70
CA VAL A 127 -19.55 12.83 11.47
C VAL A 127 -20.55 13.48 10.52
N SER A 128 -20.07 14.18 9.48
CA SER A 128 -20.91 14.81 8.47
C SER A 128 -21.73 13.79 7.68
N ILE A 129 -21.12 12.66 7.28
CA ILE A 129 -21.83 11.56 6.62
C ILE A 129 -22.91 10.98 7.54
N ALA A 130 -22.57 10.69 8.78
CA ALA A 130 -23.53 10.14 9.73
C ALA A 130 -24.69 11.11 10.03
N LYS A 131 -24.44 12.42 10.14
CA LYS A 131 -25.49 13.42 10.28
C LYS A 131 -26.40 13.50 9.04
N LYS A 132 -25.80 13.45 7.83
CA LYS A 132 -26.55 13.47 6.57
C LYS A 132 -27.57 12.32 6.49
N HIS A 133 -27.15 11.10 6.82
CA HIS A 133 -27.96 9.90 6.58
C HIS A 133 -28.76 9.41 7.81
N LEU A 134 -28.27 9.66 9.02
CA LEU A 134 -28.93 9.21 10.27
C LEU A 134 -29.67 10.33 10.99
N GLY A 135 -29.56 11.57 10.49
CA GLY A 135 -30.15 12.76 11.07
C GLY A 135 -29.35 13.37 12.22
N GLU A 136 -29.65 14.63 12.49
CA GLU A 136 -29.04 15.45 13.53
C GLU A 136 -30.10 15.94 14.54
N GLU A 137 -29.72 15.95 15.80
CA GLU A 137 -30.53 16.52 16.90
C GLU A 137 -29.59 17.23 17.90
N ASN A 138 -29.84 18.51 18.15
CA ASN A 138 -29.03 19.35 19.06
C ASN A 138 -27.51 19.28 18.72
N GLY A 139 -27.14 19.35 17.46
CA GLY A 139 -25.74 19.30 17.01
C GLY A 139 -25.10 17.91 17.03
N LYS A 140 -25.84 16.87 17.44
CA LYS A 140 -25.35 15.50 17.59
C LYS A 140 -25.99 14.56 16.57
N ILE A 141 -25.29 13.48 16.20
CA ILE A 141 -25.86 12.38 15.42
C ILE A 141 -27.07 11.83 16.22
N LYS A 142 -28.25 11.79 15.60
CA LYS A 142 -29.49 11.37 16.24
C LYS A 142 -29.43 9.92 16.70
N ASN A 143 -28.88 9.00 15.87
CA ASN A 143 -28.75 7.59 16.23
C ASN A 143 -27.67 7.40 17.31
N GLY A 144 -28.09 6.96 18.51
CA GLY A 144 -27.22 6.81 19.69
C GLY A 144 -26.13 5.75 19.51
N PHE A 145 -26.42 4.64 18.82
CA PHE A 145 -25.45 3.58 18.54
C PHE A 145 -24.31 4.09 17.67
N TYR A 146 -24.62 4.65 16.51
CA TYR A 146 -23.59 5.21 15.61
C TYR A 146 -22.84 6.38 16.23
N ARG A 147 -23.52 7.21 17.04
CA ARG A 147 -22.85 8.27 17.79
C ARG A 147 -21.76 7.71 18.71
N SER A 148 -22.05 6.64 19.44
CA SER A 148 -21.09 5.97 20.33
C SER A 148 -19.92 5.37 19.55
N GLU A 149 -20.20 4.61 18.48
CA GLU A 149 -19.17 3.97 17.64
C GLU A 149 -18.24 5.01 17.00
N ILE A 150 -18.80 6.08 16.45
CA ILE A 150 -18.03 7.17 15.82
C ILE A 150 -17.21 7.93 16.86
N SER A 151 -17.77 8.20 18.06
CA SER A 151 -17.01 8.85 19.14
C SER A 151 -15.82 7.98 19.58
N SER A 152 -16.03 6.67 19.76
CA SER A 152 -14.95 5.73 20.08
C SER A 152 -13.88 5.70 19.00
N HIS A 153 -14.29 5.71 17.72
CA HIS A 153 -13.38 5.77 16.60
C HIS A 153 -12.55 7.07 16.61
N LYS A 154 -13.18 8.23 16.84
CA LYS A 154 -12.49 9.52 16.91
C LYS A 154 -11.50 9.63 18.08
N ILE A 155 -11.84 9.05 19.23
CA ILE A 155 -10.92 8.96 20.39
C ILE A 155 -9.68 8.15 20.01
N LYS A 156 -9.85 6.99 19.37
CA LYS A 156 -8.76 6.14 18.90
C LYS A 156 -7.90 6.83 17.83
N GLU A 157 -8.54 7.55 16.89
CA GLU A 157 -7.85 8.36 15.86
C GLU A 157 -6.95 9.41 16.51
N HIS A 158 -7.47 10.13 17.50
CA HIS A 158 -6.73 11.16 18.23
C HIS A 158 -5.55 10.57 19.02
N ALA A 159 -5.78 9.49 19.77
CA ALA A 159 -4.73 8.78 20.51
C ALA A 159 -3.62 8.25 19.58
N PHE A 160 -4.00 7.73 18.43
CA PHE A 160 -3.06 7.28 17.39
C PHE A 160 -2.22 8.44 16.85
N GLY A 161 -2.84 9.58 16.55
CA GLY A 161 -2.14 10.80 16.11
C GLY A 161 -1.12 11.30 17.13
N LEU A 162 -1.49 11.32 18.43
CA LEU A 162 -0.55 11.68 19.53
C LEU A 162 0.62 10.70 19.64
N THR A 163 0.36 9.39 19.47
CA THR A 163 1.39 8.34 19.50
C THR A 163 2.39 8.50 18.35
N LEU A 164 1.92 8.83 17.18
CA LEU A 164 2.75 9.10 16.02
C LEU A 164 3.60 10.37 16.21
N LYS A 165 3.00 11.45 16.72
CA LYS A 165 3.73 12.67 17.04
C LYS A 165 4.86 12.37 18.01
N ARG A 166 4.56 11.68 19.12
CA ARG A 166 5.59 11.27 20.10
C ARG A 166 6.72 10.47 19.46
N ALA A 167 6.42 9.48 18.62
CA ALA A 167 7.42 8.66 17.95
C ALA A 167 8.32 9.48 17.00
N ASN A 168 7.77 10.50 16.34
CA ASN A 168 8.54 11.41 15.50
C ASN A 168 9.44 12.33 16.34
N ASP A 169 8.93 12.87 17.45
CA ASP A 169 9.66 13.77 18.34
C ASP A 169 10.83 13.04 19.04
N GLU A 170 10.69 11.75 19.34
CA GLU A 170 11.75 10.90 19.91
C GLU A 170 12.84 10.47 18.89
N GLY A 171 12.86 11.07 17.70
CA GLY A 171 13.87 10.83 16.65
C GLY A 171 13.81 9.45 16.00
N GLY A 172 12.63 8.81 16.10
CA GLY A 172 12.27 7.62 15.35
C GLY A 172 13.33 6.52 15.37
N LYS A 173 13.57 5.84 16.49
CA LYS A 173 14.18 4.47 16.49
C LYS A 173 13.18 3.51 15.81
N ALA A 174 12.86 3.84 14.58
CA ALA A 174 11.60 3.71 13.89
C ALA A 174 11.33 2.34 13.23
N SER A 175 12.17 1.32 13.34
CA SER A 175 11.87 0.06 12.62
C SER A 175 10.79 -0.76 13.32
N ALA A 176 10.76 -0.70 14.64
CA ALA A 176 9.79 -1.45 15.45
C ALA A 176 8.40 -0.79 15.45
N THR A 177 8.35 0.52 15.69
CA THR A 177 7.14 1.33 15.70
C THR A 177 6.45 1.41 14.33
N ALA A 178 7.22 1.39 13.22
CA ALA A 178 6.65 1.43 11.88
C ALA A 178 5.70 0.25 11.58
N SER A 179 6.01 -0.96 12.04
CA SER A 179 5.13 -2.13 11.89
C SER A 179 3.83 -1.97 12.69
N MET A 180 3.89 -1.44 13.91
CA MET A 180 2.71 -1.13 14.73
C MET A 180 1.85 -0.05 14.06
N PHE A 181 2.46 1.02 13.56
CA PHE A 181 1.73 2.11 12.89
C PHE A 181 1.06 1.65 11.61
N LYS A 182 1.75 0.83 10.81
CA LYS A 182 1.15 0.26 9.61
C LYS A 182 -0.06 -0.61 9.98
N LEU A 183 0.11 -1.54 10.89
CA LEU A 183 -0.96 -2.45 11.31
C LEU A 183 -2.17 -1.67 11.86
N TYR A 184 -1.95 -0.85 12.87
CA TYR A 184 -3.03 -0.12 13.53
C TYR A 184 -3.70 0.89 12.58
N GLY A 185 -2.91 1.67 11.84
CA GLY A 185 -3.42 2.69 10.93
C GLY A 185 -4.28 2.10 9.81
N THR A 186 -3.88 0.96 9.24
CA THR A 186 -4.66 0.31 8.18
C THR A 186 -5.97 -0.29 8.71
N GLU A 187 -5.97 -0.93 9.87
CA GLU A 187 -7.19 -1.44 10.49
C GLU A 187 -8.13 -0.30 10.90
N HIS A 188 -7.57 0.79 11.43
CA HIS A 188 -8.34 1.97 11.78
C HIS A 188 -8.99 2.62 10.55
N ASN A 189 -8.27 2.73 9.42
CA ASN A 189 -8.82 3.24 8.18
C ASN A 189 -9.93 2.34 7.60
N LYS A 190 -9.78 1.02 7.67
CA LYS A 190 -10.84 0.07 7.31
C LYS A 190 -12.10 0.29 8.14
N LYS A 191 -11.94 0.35 9.47
CA LYS A 191 -13.07 0.60 10.39
C LYS A 191 -13.76 1.93 10.12
N ARG A 192 -12.99 2.97 9.80
CA ARG A 192 -13.55 4.28 9.42
C ARG A 192 -14.49 4.17 8.23
N HIS A 193 -14.05 3.51 7.16
CA HIS A 193 -14.87 3.35 5.96
C HIS A 193 -16.06 2.43 6.19
N GLU A 194 -15.92 1.40 7.03
CA GLU A 194 -17.05 0.55 7.45
C GLU A 194 -18.13 1.35 8.18
N LEU A 195 -17.73 2.21 9.11
CA LEU A 195 -18.67 3.08 9.82
C LEU A 195 -19.36 4.08 8.89
N MET A 196 -18.64 4.65 7.91
CA MET A 196 -19.22 5.56 6.92
C MET A 196 -20.24 4.85 6.03
N VAL A 197 -19.90 3.67 5.49
CA VAL A 197 -20.82 2.85 4.66
C VAL A 197 -22.05 2.44 5.50
N ALA A 198 -21.84 1.94 6.71
CA ALA A 198 -22.93 1.51 7.57
C ALA A 198 -23.86 2.67 7.97
N ALA A 199 -23.30 3.86 8.24
CA ALA A 199 -24.09 5.05 8.54
C ALA A 199 -24.88 5.58 7.34
N SER A 200 -24.42 5.31 6.12
CA SER A 200 -25.09 5.71 4.87
C SER A 200 -26.28 4.80 4.49
N GLY A 201 -26.49 3.68 5.18
CA GLY A 201 -27.57 2.75 4.89
C GLY A 201 -27.53 2.23 3.46
N ILE A 202 -28.65 2.32 2.72
CA ILE A 202 -28.72 1.84 1.32
C ILE A 202 -27.76 2.63 0.40
N ASN A 203 -27.49 3.89 0.67
CA ASN A 203 -26.53 4.68 -0.12
C ASN A 203 -25.09 4.19 0.04
N GLY A 204 -24.78 3.50 1.15
CA GLY A 204 -23.47 2.90 1.39
C GLY A 204 -23.12 1.71 0.51
N VAL A 205 -24.07 1.18 -0.29
CA VAL A 205 -23.83 0.12 -1.28
C VAL A 205 -23.99 0.61 -2.72
N ALA A 206 -24.12 1.92 -2.92
CA ALA A 206 -24.24 2.54 -4.23
C ALA A 206 -23.03 2.20 -5.13
N TRP A 207 -23.28 1.73 -6.34
CA TRP A 207 -22.22 1.39 -7.29
C TRP A 207 -22.33 2.18 -8.59
N ASP A 208 -23.49 2.10 -9.23
CA ASP A 208 -23.87 2.82 -10.43
C ASP A 208 -25.33 3.27 -10.27
N GLY A 209 -25.90 3.91 -11.30
CA GLY A 209 -27.27 4.44 -11.30
C GLY A 209 -27.34 5.93 -11.03
N ASP A 210 -28.34 6.58 -11.56
CA ASP A 210 -28.55 8.04 -11.46
C ASP A 210 -29.23 8.45 -10.16
N GLU A 211 -29.81 7.49 -9.45
CA GLU A 211 -30.46 7.65 -8.14
C GLU A 211 -29.46 7.91 -7.00
N PHE A 212 -28.17 7.60 -7.19
CA PHE A 212 -27.10 7.84 -6.21
C PHE A 212 -26.17 8.96 -6.66
N ASP A 213 -25.81 9.81 -5.74
CA ASP A 213 -24.82 10.85 -6.03
C ASP A 213 -23.40 10.27 -6.18
N ALA A 214 -22.50 11.09 -6.76
CA ALA A 214 -21.12 10.69 -6.99
C ALA A 214 -20.36 10.38 -5.68
N ASP A 215 -20.73 11.03 -4.57
CA ASP A 215 -20.09 10.83 -3.28
C ASP A 215 -20.46 9.48 -2.67
N ASP A 216 -21.72 9.07 -2.81
CA ASP A 216 -22.19 7.77 -2.33
C ASP A 216 -21.48 6.63 -3.11
N LYS A 217 -21.49 6.69 -4.45
CA LYS A 217 -20.76 5.73 -5.31
C LYS A 217 -19.27 5.67 -5.02
N ASN A 218 -18.64 6.80 -4.80
CA ASN A 218 -17.22 6.88 -4.43
C ASN A 218 -16.96 6.38 -3.00
N LEU A 219 -17.89 6.51 -2.07
CA LEU A 219 -17.74 5.97 -0.72
C LEU A 219 -17.67 4.45 -0.73
N THR A 220 -18.57 3.79 -1.45
CA THR A 220 -18.57 2.33 -1.63
C THR A 220 -17.26 1.84 -2.24
N ARG A 221 -16.81 2.49 -3.32
CA ARG A 221 -15.54 2.16 -3.98
C ARG A 221 -14.32 2.35 -3.06
N ALA A 222 -14.31 3.44 -2.28
CA ALA A 222 -13.26 3.71 -1.32
C ALA A 222 -13.22 2.66 -0.19
N TRP A 223 -14.39 2.28 0.34
CA TRP A 223 -14.50 1.20 1.33
C TRP A 223 -13.92 -0.12 0.81
N LEU A 224 -14.31 -0.53 -0.39
CA LEU A 224 -13.77 -1.75 -1.02
C LEU A 224 -12.26 -1.65 -1.21
N ARG A 225 -11.74 -0.49 -1.64
CA ARG A 225 -10.29 -0.26 -1.78
C ARG A 225 -9.53 -0.44 -0.48
N THR A 226 -10.12 -0.08 0.67
CA THR A 226 -9.46 -0.24 1.98
C THR A 226 -9.17 -1.68 2.35
N LYS A 227 -9.85 -2.67 1.74
CA LYS A 227 -9.59 -4.09 2.00
C LYS A 227 -8.15 -4.49 1.61
N GLY A 228 -7.58 -3.84 0.61
CA GLY A 228 -6.18 -3.98 0.23
C GLY A 228 -5.18 -3.47 1.29
N ASN A 229 -5.60 -2.58 2.19
CA ASN A 229 -4.72 -2.00 3.20
C ASN A 229 -4.12 -3.05 4.16
N SER A 230 -4.82 -4.15 4.42
CA SER A 230 -4.30 -5.26 5.24
C SER A 230 -3.24 -6.10 4.52
N ILE A 231 -3.06 -5.93 3.20
CA ILE A 231 -2.19 -6.75 2.35
C ILE A 231 -0.96 -5.96 1.90
N GLU A 232 -1.18 -4.77 1.34
CA GLU A 232 -0.13 -3.90 0.79
C GLU A 232 0.85 -3.39 1.87
N GLY A 233 2.10 -3.14 1.50
CA GLY A 233 3.14 -2.70 2.44
C GLY A 233 3.51 -3.74 3.51
N GLY A 234 3.26 -5.02 3.25
CA GLY A 234 3.37 -6.15 4.17
C GLY A 234 2.05 -6.47 4.88
N THR A 235 1.64 -7.73 4.84
CA THR A 235 0.35 -8.14 5.40
C THR A 235 0.26 -7.89 6.90
N SER A 236 -0.95 -7.84 7.45
CA SER A 236 -1.17 -7.71 8.89
C SER A 236 -0.44 -8.80 9.67
N GLU A 237 -0.42 -10.05 9.16
CA GLU A 237 0.29 -11.19 9.76
C GLU A 237 1.81 -10.99 9.74
N VAL A 238 2.35 -10.46 8.64
CA VAL A 238 3.79 -10.12 8.55
C VAL A 238 4.15 -9.03 9.56
N GLN A 239 3.29 -8.00 9.73
CA GLN A 239 3.52 -6.95 10.72
C GLN A 239 3.47 -7.53 12.15
N LEU A 240 2.50 -8.39 12.46
CA LEU A 240 2.42 -9.09 13.75
C LEU A 240 3.67 -9.93 14.02
N ASN A 241 4.17 -10.67 13.03
CA ASN A 241 5.42 -11.43 13.16
C ASN A 241 6.63 -10.53 13.41
N VAL A 242 6.71 -9.36 12.77
CA VAL A 242 7.80 -8.40 13.02
C VAL A 242 7.69 -7.83 14.44
N ILE A 243 6.49 -7.45 14.88
CA ILE A 243 6.24 -6.95 16.23
C ILE A 243 6.64 -8.01 17.26
N SER A 244 6.12 -9.21 17.13
CA SER A 244 6.38 -10.34 18.02
C SER A 244 7.89 -10.61 18.18
N LYS A 245 8.60 -10.79 17.06
CA LYS A 245 10.01 -11.23 17.09
C LYS A 245 11.01 -10.10 17.37
N ARG A 246 10.78 -8.92 16.77
CA ARG A 246 11.78 -7.83 16.80
C ARG A 246 11.49 -6.75 17.83
N VAL A 247 10.23 -6.60 18.24
CA VAL A 247 9.83 -5.58 19.22
C VAL A 247 9.71 -6.22 20.61
N LEU A 248 8.97 -7.34 20.69
CA LEU A 248 8.68 -8.02 21.95
C LEU A 248 9.70 -9.11 22.29
N GLY A 249 10.56 -9.52 21.37
CA GLY A 249 11.57 -10.57 21.60
C GLY A 249 10.96 -11.95 21.87
N LEU A 250 9.74 -12.20 21.41
CA LEU A 250 9.09 -13.48 21.63
C LEU A 250 9.76 -14.59 20.80
N PRO A 251 9.80 -15.84 21.33
CA PRO A 251 10.41 -16.95 20.62
C PRO A 251 9.74 -17.21 19.27
N SER A 252 10.56 -17.54 18.28
CA SER A 252 10.06 -18.05 16.99
C SER A 252 9.88 -19.56 17.10
N GLN A 253 8.71 -20.06 16.74
CA GLN A 253 8.51 -21.47 16.48
C GLN A 253 9.24 -21.89 15.24
#